data_4b58f9dc136b6777d2505b997aeb1f37
#
_entry.id   4b58f9dc136b6777d2505b997aeb1f37
#
_cell.length_a   1.000
_cell.length_b   1.000
_cell.length_c   1.000
_cell.angle_alpha   90.00
_cell.angle_beta   90.00
_cell.angle_gamma   90.00
#
_symmetry.space_group_name_H-M   'P 1'
#
loop_
_entity.id
_entity.type
_entity.pdbx_description
1 polymer ?
#
loop_
_entity_poly.entity_id
_entity_poly.type
_entity_poly.pdbx_seq_one_letter_code
_entity_poly.pdbx_strand_id
1 'polypeptide(L)'
;MRATGRESNQMASDFEDHCWKDIVPKDVLEIYTHYERKTFVGPAPALIAIDLYELSYQGGARPVVEIAKTFPSSCGEYAHAAIEPTRRLFAASRAAGLPVFYSTMDTRPDSLPTVVTATKRRKIQVDPALYAIRSDFKPQPGDVVITKQRASIFYGTPLAAHLTQLGVRSLIVCGESTSGCVRASAVDAYSHGFHVTLVEECCFDRSLLSHKVNLFDLHHKYADVMKVDEVVAHLGGVAVRKAS
;
A
#
# COMPACT_ATOMS: atom_id res chain seq x y z
N MET A 1 -0.32 -37.88 18.37
CA MET A 1 0.90 -37.64 17.57
C MET A 1 1.30 -36.19 17.81
N ARG A 2 2.43 -35.98 18.48
CA ARG A 2 2.93 -34.62 18.77
C ARG A 2 3.59 -34.10 17.47
N ALA A 3 3.07 -33.04 16.89
CA ALA A 3 3.79 -32.27 15.87
C ALA A 3 5.12 -31.85 16.47
N THR A 4 6.21 -32.19 15.78
CA THR A 4 7.55 -31.98 16.26
C THR A 4 7.83 -30.50 16.43
N GLY A 5 8.34 -30.07 17.58
CA GLY A 5 8.57 -28.67 17.96
C GLY A 5 9.53 -27.85 17.04
N ARG A 6 9.94 -28.40 15.90
CA ARG A 6 10.68 -27.69 14.84
C ARG A 6 9.74 -26.97 13.85
N GLU A 7 8.62 -27.56 13.47
CA GLU A 7 7.68 -26.93 12.53
C GLU A 7 6.95 -25.76 13.16
N SER A 8 6.55 -25.87 14.44
CA SER A 8 5.91 -24.76 15.15
C SER A 8 6.85 -23.57 15.37
N ASN A 9 8.16 -23.83 15.57
CA ASN A 9 9.13 -22.75 15.79
C ASN A 9 9.54 -22.03 14.49
N GLN A 10 9.43 -22.70 13.34
CA GLN A 10 9.73 -22.12 12.03
C GLN A 10 8.55 -21.25 11.54
N MET A 11 7.32 -21.70 11.73
CA MET A 11 6.13 -20.91 11.40
C MET A 11 6.05 -19.60 12.22
N ALA A 12 6.35 -19.66 13.53
CA ALA A 12 6.38 -18.47 14.38
C ALA A 12 7.48 -17.48 13.99
N SER A 13 8.61 -17.93 13.41
CA SER A 13 9.67 -17.05 12.91
C SER A 13 9.27 -16.36 11.60
N ASP A 14 8.50 -17.02 10.74
CA ASP A 14 8.08 -16.49 9.43
C ASP A 14 6.93 -15.49 9.57
N PHE A 15 6.02 -15.68 10.54
CA PHE A 15 4.90 -14.77 10.79
C PHE A 15 5.34 -13.35 11.16
N GLU A 16 6.43 -13.21 11.91
CA GLU A 16 6.98 -11.91 12.33
C GLU A 16 8.24 -11.49 11.54
N ASP A 17 8.58 -12.19 10.46
CA ASP A 17 9.75 -11.86 9.64
C ASP A 17 9.47 -10.71 8.67
N HIS A 18 9.13 -9.55 9.25
CA HIS A 18 8.77 -8.32 8.55
C HIS A 18 9.65 -7.14 9.00
N CYS A 19 9.51 -6.01 8.30
CA CYS A 19 10.31 -4.80 8.53
C CYS A 19 10.19 -4.22 9.96
N TRP A 20 9.17 -4.56 10.71
CA TRP A 20 8.98 -4.08 12.09
C TRP A 20 9.71 -4.90 13.16
N LYS A 21 10.28 -6.06 12.80
CA LYS A 21 10.96 -6.99 13.72
C LYS A 21 12.06 -6.36 14.56
N ASP A 22 12.71 -5.31 14.04
CA ASP A 22 13.80 -4.60 14.70
C ASP A 22 13.33 -3.48 15.66
N ILE A 23 12.05 -3.09 15.59
CA ILE A 23 11.52 -2.00 16.42
C ILE A 23 10.45 -2.43 17.42
N VAL A 24 9.74 -3.53 17.17
CA VAL A 24 8.70 -4.04 18.07
C VAL A 24 9.34 -4.92 19.15
N PRO A 25 9.15 -4.61 20.45
CA PRO A 25 9.69 -5.40 21.55
C PRO A 25 9.19 -6.85 21.52
N LYS A 26 10.02 -7.78 21.98
CA LYS A 26 9.70 -9.23 21.95
C LYS A 26 8.46 -9.59 22.76
N ASP A 27 8.27 -8.97 23.92
CA ASP A 27 7.08 -9.17 24.77
C ASP A 27 5.80 -8.69 24.07
N VAL A 28 5.89 -7.66 23.23
CA VAL A 28 4.77 -7.22 22.39
C VAL A 28 4.49 -8.25 21.30
N LEU A 29 5.52 -8.79 20.61
CA LEU A 29 5.34 -9.85 19.62
C LEU A 29 4.69 -11.10 20.22
N GLU A 30 5.06 -11.48 21.46
CA GLU A 30 4.44 -12.59 22.18
C GLU A 30 2.94 -12.43 22.36
N ILE A 31 2.43 -11.20 22.57
CA ILE A 31 0.98 -10.92 22.66
C ILE A 31 0.27 -11.30 21.35
N TYR A 32 0.94 -11.11 20.23
CA TYR A 32 0.36 -11.32 18.90
C TYR A 32 0.52 -12.75 18.36
N THR A 33 1.21 -13.66 19.06
CA THR A 33 1.31 -15.07 18.66
C THR A 33 -0.06 -15.75 18.50
N HIS A 34 -1.09 -15.27 19.21
CA HIS A 34 -2.46 -15.77 19.07
C HIS A 34 -3.12 -15.37 17.73
N TYR A 35 -2.52 -14.42 16.99
CA TYR A 35 -2.97 -13.96 15.67
C TYR A 35 -2.16 -14.60 14.54
N GLU A 36 -1.24 -15.52 14.87
CA GLU A 36 -0.45 -16.25 13.88
C GLU A 36 -1.35 -16.95 12.86
N ARG A 37 -1.09 -16.70 11.60
CA ARG A 37 -1.82 -17.27 10.49
C ARG A 37 -0.96 -17.32 9.25
N LYS A 38 -1.36 -18.16 8.30
CA LYS A 38 -0.77 -18.12 6.97
C LYS A 38 -1.36 -16.95 6.18
N THR A 39 -0.51 -16.02 5.78
CA THR A 39 -0.89 -14.91 4.89
C THR A 39 -1.16 -15.39 3.46
N PHE A 40 -2.04 -14.71 2.74
CA PHE A 40 -2.38 -15.09 1.37
C PHE A 40 -2.94 -13.90 0.58
N VAL A 41 -2.86 -14.00 -0.76
CA VAL A 41 -3.61 -13.09 -1.64
C VAL A 41 -5.01 -13.65 -1.82
N GLY A 42 -6.03 -12.86 -1.48
CA GLY A 42 -7.42 -13.28 -1.57
C GLY A 42 -7.89 -13.53 -3.01
N PRO A 43 -9.09 -14.10 -3.21
CA PRO A 43 -9.62 -14.41 -4.54
C PRO A 43 -10.00 -13.15 -5.33
N ALA A 44 -9.98 -13.25 -6.66
CA ALA A 44 -10.34 -12.17 -7.59
C ALA A 44 -9.71 -10.80 -7.22
N PRO A 45 -8.36 -10.72 -7.16
CA PRO A 45 -7.68 -9.52 -6.71
C PRO A 45 -7.70 -8.39 -7.74
N ALA A 46 -7.62 -7.13 -7.25
CA ALA A 46 -7.25 -5.95 -8.02
C ALA A 46 -6.01 -5.30 -7.41
N LEU A 47 -5.18 -4.64 -8.23
CA LEU A 47 -4.07 -3.82 -7.75
C LEU A 47 -4.56 -2.41 -7.46
N ILE A 48 -4.29 -1.90 -6.26
CA ILE A 48 -4.60 -0.54 -5.83
C ILE A 48 -3.29 0.20 -5.53
N ALA A 49 -2.96 1.15 -6.39
CA ALA A 49 -1.76 1.97 -6.30
C ALA A 49 -2.11 3.33 -5.68
N ILE A 50 -1.73 3.53 -4.44
CA ILE A 50 -2.07 4.71 -3.66
C ILE A 50 -1.00 5.78 -3.85
N ASP A 51 -1.39 6.93 -4.47
CA ASP A 51 -0.63 8.18 -4.48
C ASP A 51 0.83 8.05 -4.96
N LEU A 52 1.08 7.22 -5.99
CA LEU A 52 2.38 7.07 -6.63
C LEU A 52 2.69 8.25 -7.57
N TYR A 53 2.62 9.48 -7.06
CA TYR A 53 2.81 10.71 -7.81
C TYR A 53 4.18 11.38 -7.56
N GLU A 54 4.60 12.27 -8.46
CA GLU A 54 5.94 12.90 -8.45
C GLU A 54 6.27 13.63 -7.15
N LEU A 55 5.27 14.16 -6.44
CA LEU A 55 5.45 14.90 -5.17
C LEU A 55 6.25 14.12 -4.14
N SER A 56 5.99 12.82 -4.03
CA SER A 56 6.62 11.94 -3.02
C SER A 56 8.08 11.63 -3.31
N TYR A 57 8.54 11.90 -4.53
CA TYR A 57 9.89 11.58 -5.01
C TYR A 57 10.79 12.81 -5.18
N GLN A 58 10.30 14.02 -4.84
CA GLN A 58 11.08 15.24 -4.95
C GLN A 58 12.38 15.16 -4.15
N GLY A 59 13.44 15.78 -4.66
CA GLY A 59 14.76 15.80 -4.01
C GLY A 59 15.60 14.54 -4.22
N GLY A 60 15.08 13.51 -4.91
CA GLY A 60 15.80 12.29 -5.26
C GLY A 60 15.96 11.29 -4.10
N ALA A 61 16.79 10.27 -4.32
CA ALA A 61 17.07 9.18 -3.36
C ALA A 61 18.02 9.65 -2.24
N ARG A 62 17.62 10.69 -1.52
CA ARG A 62 18.39 11.26 -0.42
C ARG A 62 17.68 11.02 0.91
N PRO A 63 18.42 10.99 2.03
CA PRO A 63 17.80 10.92 3.36
C PRO A 63 16.73 12.00 3.54
N VAL A 64 15.55 11.59 4.02
CA VAL A 64 14.41 12.52 4.17
C VAL A 64 14.77 13.72 5.06
N VAL A 65 15.57 13.51 6.10
CA VAL A 65 16.01 14.58 7.02
C VAL A 65 16.78 15.69 6.31
N GLU A 66 17.49 15.38 5.22
CA GLU A 66 18.26 16.37 4.44
C GLU A 66 17.38 17.21 3.52
N ILE A 67 16.34 16.59 2.95
CA ILE A 67 15.49 17.21 1.94
C ILE A 67 14.19 17.81 2.48
N ALA A 68 13.79 17.46 3.70
CA ALA A 68 12.49 17.82 4.28
C ALA A 68 12.23 19.32 4.38
N LYS A 69 13.28 20.14 4.51
CA LYS A 69 13.14 21.61 4.55
C LYS A 69 12.70 22.19 3.20
N THR A 70 13.18 21.59 2.09
CA THR A 70 12.89 22.03 0.72
C THR A 70 11.69 21.29 0.15
N PHE A 71 11.58 20.00 0.43
CA PHE A 71 10.55 19.10 -0.08
C PHE A 71 9.80 18.39 1.07
N PRO A 72 8.95 19.10 1.82
CA PRO A 72 8.35 18.59 3.06
C PRO A 72 7.38 17.43 2.86
N SER A 73 6.93 17.20 1.63
CA SER A 73 6.04 16.09 1.28
C SER A 73 6.77 14.90 0.66
N SER A 74 8.08 15.02 0.42
CA SER A 74 8.87 13.92 -0.15
C SER A 74 9.11 12.80 0.86
N CYS A 75 9.17 11.57 0.34
CA CYS A 75 9.60 10.38 1.07
C CYS A 75 11.05 9.99 0.75
N GLY A 76 11.76 10.78 -0.08
CA GLY A 76 13.19 10.66 -0.35
C GLY A 76 13.65 9.24 -0.68
N GLU A 77 14.68 8.78 0.02
CA GLU A 77 15.28 7.46 -0.16
C GLU A 77 14.26 6.32 -0.08
N TYR A 78 13.25 6.40 0.79
CA TYR A 78 12.24 5.35 0.96
C TYR A 78 11.33 5.22 -0.27
N ALA A 79 10.90 6.34 -0.86
CA ALA A 79 10.13 6.33 -2.10
C ALA A 79 10.95 5.72 -3.24
N HIS A 80 12.23 6.08 -3.36
CA HIS A 80 13.10 5.57 -4.41
C HIS A 80 13.44 4.09 -4.23
N ALA A 81 13.60 3.60 -3.01
CA ALA A 81 13.81 2.19 -2.72
C ALA A 81 12.59 1.33 -3.13
N ALA A 82 11.38 1.88 -3.04
CA ALA A 82 10.15 1.20 -3.42
C ALA A 82 9.92 1.12 -4.94
N ILE A 83 10.70 1.83 -5.79
CA ILE A 83 10.43 1.87 -7.24
C ILE A 83 10.53 0.48 -7.86
N GLU A 84 11.65 -0.22 -7.69
CA GLU A 84 11.85 -1.50 -8.36
C GLU A 84 10.92 -2.61 -7.85
N PRO A 85 10.72 -2.81 -6.53
CA PRO A 85 9.69 -3.75 -6.04
C PRO A 85 8.29 -3.45 -6.61
N THR A 86 7.91 -2.18 -6.67
CA THR A 86 6.60 -1.77 -7.19
C THR A 86 6.49 -2.04 -8.70
N ARG A 87 7.54 -1.80 -9.50
CA ARG A 87 7.56 -2.16 -10.93
C ARG A 87 7.36 -3.66 -11.14
N ARG A 88 8.00 -4.50 -10.34
CA ARG A 88 7.82 -5.96 -10.36
C ARG A 88 6.39 -6.36 -10.03
N LEU A 89 5.80 -5.73 -9.00
CA LEU A 89 4.41 -5.95 -8.61
C LEU A 89 3.45 -5.58 -9.76
N PHE A 90 3.63 -4.43 -10.40
CA PHE A 90 2.83 -4.03 -11.56
C PHE A 90 2.95 -5.01 -12.72
N ALA A 91 4.18 -5.43 -13.05
CA ALA A 91 4.42 -6.39 -14.12
C ALA A 91 3.69 -7.72 -13.88
N ALA A 92 3.79 -8.26 -12.66
CA ALA A 92 3.11 -9.49 -12.26
C ALA A 92 1.58 -9.34 -12.27
N SER A 93 1.06 -8.21 -11.77
CA SER A 93 -0.37 -7.92 -11.75
C SER A 93 -0.96 -7.83 -13.17
N ARG A 94 -0.25 -7.17 -14.08
CA ARG A 94 -0.65 -7.06 -15.48
C ARG A 94 -0.57 -8.40 -16.20
N ALA A 95 0.49 -9.17 -16.00
CA ALA A 95 0.62 -10.53 -16.56
C ALA A 95 -0.51 -11.46 -16.09
N ALA A 96 -0.98 -11.29 -14.84
CA ALA A 96 -2.13 -12.01 -14.30
C ALA A 96 -3.49 -11.45 -14.78
N GLY A 97 -3.50 -10.33 -15.52
CA GLY A 97 -4.72 -9.67 -16.03
C GLY A 97 -5.59 -9.07 -14.93
N LEU A 98 -4.97 -8.52 -13.87
CA LEU A 98 -5.69 -7.87 -12.80
C LEU A 98 -6.18 -6.49 -13.22
N PRO A 99 -7.37 -6.05 -12.75
CA PRO A 99 -7.73 -4.64 -12.79
C PRO A 99 -6.74 -3.81 -11.98
N VAL A 100 -6.36 -2.63 -12.50
CA VAL A 100 -5.42 -1.71 -11.84
C VAL A 100 -6.09 -0.38 -11.61
N PHE A 101 -6.05 0.06 -10.36
CA PHE A 101 -6.58 1.34 -9.91
C PHE A 101 -5.47 2.19 -9.29
N TYR A 102 -5.46 3.47 -9.64
CA TYR A 102 -4.58 4.46 -9.04
C TYR A 102 -5.38 5.47 -8.25
N SER A 103 -4.78 6.04 -7.23
CA SER A 103 -5.28 7.29 -6.66
C SER A 103 -4.31 8.45 -6.89
N THR A 104 -4.87 9.63 -7.01
CA THR A 104 -4.16 10.90 -6.98
C THR A 104 -5.05 11.98 -6.37
N MET A 105 -4.46 13.14 -6.08
CA MET A 105 -5.20 14.28 -5.50
C MET A 105 -6.11 14.94 -6.55
N ASP A 106 -7.31 15.30 -6.13
CA ASP A 106 -8.17 16.20 -6.89
C ASP A 106 -7.63 17.63 -6.81
N THR A 107 -7.10 18.13 -7.91
CA THR A 107 -6.46 19.44 -8.01
C THR A 107 -7.36 20.53 -8.59
N ARG A 108 -8.63 20.23 -8.87
CA ARG A 108 -9.57 21.23 -9.41
C ARG A 108 -9.78 22.33 -8.37
N PRO A 109 -9.73 23.64 -8.80
CA PRO A 109 -9.83 24.76 -7.86
C PRO A 109 -11.10 24.76 -6.99
N ASP A 110 -12.22 24.33 -7.56
CA ASP A 110 -13.54 24.37 -6.92
C ASP A 110 -13.95 23.03 -6.29
N SER A 111 -13.03 22.08 -6.20
CA SER A 111 -13.33 20.73 -5.70
C SER A 111 -13.49 20.67 -4.18
N LEU A 112 -12.95 21.65 -3.44
CA LEU A 112 -12.96 21.70 -1.96
C LEU A 112 -13.58 23.00 -1.45
N PRO A 113 -14.37 22.94 -0.38
CA PRO A 113 -14.80 24.15 0.34
C PRO A 113 -13.57 24.95 0.81
N THR A 114 -13.51 26.25 0.52
CA THR A 114 -12.37 27.11 0.86
C THR A 114 -12.19 27.34 2.37
N VAL A 115 -13.25 27.12 3.16
CA VAL A 115 -13.31 27.47 4.60
C VAL A 115 -13.16 26.27 5.52
N VAL A 116 -13.32 25.04 5.05
CA VAL A 116 -13.29 23.83 5.88
C VAL A 116 -11.90 23.19 5.84
N THR A 117 -11.18 23.31 6.95
CA THR A 117 -9.94 22.56 7.15
C THR A 117 -10.17 21.46 8.19
N ALA A 118 -9.83 20.22 7.84
CA ALA A 118 -9.96 19.09 8.77
C ALA A 118 -9.01 19.20 9.97
N THR A 119 -7.89 19.93 9.82
CA THR A 119 -6.90 20.14 10.87
C THR A 119 -6.34 21.57 10.79
N LYS A 120 -5.82 22.08 11.91
CA LYS A 120 -5.13 23.41 11.97
C LYS A 120 -3.66 23.36 11.50
N ARG A 121 -3.21 22.27 10.89
CA ARG A 121 -1.83 22.21 10.38
C ARG A 121 -1.62 23.19 9.23
N ARG A 122 -0.38 23.70 9.12
CA ARG A 122 0.01 24.63 8.06
C ARG A 122 -0.29 24.02 6.68
N LYS A 123 -0.96 24.77 5.84
CA LYS A 123 -1.15 24.41 4.42
C LYS A 123 0.18 24.59 3.69
N ILE A 124 0.61 23.56 2.98
CA ILE A 124 1.73 23.62 2.05
C ILE A 124 1.10 23.81 0.68
N GLN A 125 1.52 24.86 -0.04
CA GLN A 125 1.15 25.01 -1.44
C GLN A 125 1.97 24.04 -2.26
N VAL A 126 1.30 23.24 -3.07
CA VAL A 126 1.89 22.21 -3.94
C VAL A 126 1.48 22.55 -5.38
N ASP A 127 2.45 22.51 -6.28
CA ASP A 127 2.16 22.61 -7.72
C ASP A 127 1.25 21.42 -8.11
N PRO A 128 0.07 21.67 -8.70
CA PRO A 128 -0.84 20.61 -9.14
C PRO A 128 -0.19 19.58 -10.07
N ALA A 129 0.81 19.96 -10.85
CA ALA A 129 1.54 19.07 -11.74
C ALA A 129 2.28 17.95 -10.98
N LEU A 130 2.65 18.17 -9.72
CA LEU A 130 3.33 17.17 -8.88
C LEU A 130 2.41 16.02 -8.42
N TYR A 131 1.11 16.14 -8.64
CA TYR A 131 0.17 15.05 -8.42
C TYR A 131 0.00 14.14 -9.64
N ALA A 132 0.76 14.37 -10.73
CA ALA A 132 0.84 13.44 -11.84
C ALA A 132 1.47 12.11 -11.37
N ILE A 133 0.89 10.98 -11.81
CA ILE A 133 1.45 9.66 -11.53
C ILE A 133 2.85 9.57 -12.14
N ARG A 134 3.79 9.13 -11.33
CA ARG A 134 5.19 9.00 -11.71
C ARG A 134 5.37 8.12 -12.95
N SER A 135 6.29 8.51 -13.81
CA SER A 135 6.54 7.84 -15.10
C SER A 135 6.89 6.35 -14.96
N ASP A 136 7.54 5.94 -13.86
CA ASP A 136 7.84 4.54 -13.53
C ASP A 136 6.58 3.66 -13.44
N PHE A 137 5.44 4.27 -13.11
CA PHE A 137 4.15 3.60 -12.89
C PHE A 137 3.05 4.10 -13.80
N LYS A 138 3.41 4.64 -14.95
CA LYS A 138 2.46 5.28 -15.89
C LYS A 138 1.24 4.39 -16.13
N PRO A 139 0.01 4.92 -15.95
CA PRO A 139 -1.22 4.20 -16.27
C PRO A 139 -1.25 3.76 -17.72
N GLN A 140 -1.80 2.57 -17.96
CA GLN A 140 -1.99 1.98 -19.28
C GLN A 140 -3.49 2.02 -19.68
N PRO A 141 -3.82 1.83 -20.97
CA PRO A 141 -5.20 1.70 -21.40
C PRO A 141 -5.93 0.59 -20.61
N GLY A 142 -7.08 0.90 -20.05
CA GLY A 142 -7.85 0.03 -19.18
C GLY A 142 -7.62 0.21 -17.69
N ASP A 143 -6.57 0.92 -17.28
CA ASP A 143 -6.38 1.29 -15.88
C ASP A 143 -7.33 2.44 -15.48
N VAL A 144 -7.70 2.48 -14.20
CA VAL A 144 -8.60 3.51 -13.67
C VAL A 144 -7.83 4.43 -12.74
N VAL A 145 -7.82 5.73 -13.03
CA VAL A 145 -7.24 6.76 -12.16
C VAL A 145 -8.37 7.47 -11.41
N ILE A 146 -8.34 7.37 -10.08
CA ILE A 146 -9.32 7.98 -9.18
C ILE A 146 -8.72 9.22 -8.54
N THR A 147 -9.35 10.36 -8.73
CA THR A 147 -9.02 11.58 -7.99
C THR A 147 -9.75 11.60 -6.65
N LYS A 148 -9.03 11.88 -5.58
CA LYS A 148 -9.59 11.88 -4.22
C LYS A 148 -9.27 13.17 -3.46
N GLN A 149 -10.13 13.49 -2.51
CA GLN A 149 -10.02 14.67 -1.65
C GLN A 149 -9.69 14.31 -0.19
N ARG A 150 -9.70 13.04 0.14
CA ARG A 150 -9.46 12.50 1.49
C ARG A 150 -8.40 11.42 1.47
N ALA A 151 -7.91 11.02 2.62
CA ALA A 151 -6.83 10.04 2.73
C ALA A 151 -7.21 8.71 2.06
N SER A 152 -8.35 8.16 2.39
CA SER A 152 -8.83 6.90 1.80
C SER A 152 -9.28 7.08 0.35
N ILE A 153 -8.86 6.16 -0.53
CA ILE A 153 -9.34 6.07 -1.92
C ILE A 153 -10.83 5.67 -1.99
N PHE A 154 -11.41 5.13 -0.93
CA PHE A 154 -12.83 4.77 -0.88
C PHE A 154 -13.73 5.96 -0.56
N TYR A 155 -13.25 6.91 0.23
CA TYR A 155 -14.08 7.96 0.78
C TYR A 155 -14.47 9.01 -0.26
N GLY A 156 -15.75 9.05 -0.62
CA GLY A 156 -16.31 10.01 -1.58
C GLY A 156 -15.89 9.76 -3.02
N THR A 157 -15.48 8.54 -3.36
CA THR A 157 -15.10 8.13 -4.71
C THR A 157 -15.95 6.97 -5.23
N PRO A 158 -15.96 6.69 -6.53
CA PRO A 158 -16.70 5.56 -7.09
C PRO A 158 -15.99 4.21 -6.96
N LEU A 159 -14.85 4.10 -6.23
CA LEU A 159 -14.03 2.89 -6.21
C LEU A 159 -14.82 1.63 -5.84
N ALA A 160 -15.59 1.68 -4.73
CA ALA A 160 -16.35 0.53 -4.27
C ALA A 160 -17.34 0.01 -5.33
N ALA A 161 -17.98 0.92 -6.07
CA ALA A 161 -18.88 0.56 -7.16
C ALA A 161 -18.13 -0.13 -8.32
N HIS A 162 -16.97 0.40 -8.73
CA HIS A 162 -16.14 -0.19 -9.77
C HIS A 162 -15.65 -1.59 -9.38
N LEU A 163 -15.14 -1.76 -8.17
CA LEU A 163 -14.68 -3.05 -7.66
C LEU A 163 -15.81 -4.09 -7.64
N THR A 164 -17.01 -3.68 -7.20
CA THR A 164 -18.20 -4.55 -7.19
C THR A 164 -18.61 -4.98 -8.60
N GLN A 165 -18.65 -4.04 -9.56
CA GLN A 165 -18.98 -4.34 -10.96
C GLN A 165 -18.00 -5.30 -11.61
N LEU A 166 -16.73 -5.23 -11.24
CA LEU A 166 -15.67 -6.12 -11.76
C LEU A 166 -15.59 -7.45 -11.01
N GLY A 167 -16.43 -7.67 -9.99
CA GLY A 167 -16.42 -8.89 -9.19
C GLY A 167 -15.18 -9.06 -8.33
N VAL A 168 -14.47 -7.95 -8.02
CA VAL A 168 -13.28 -7.95 -7.17
C VAL A 168 -13.64 -8.34 -5.74
N ARG A 169 -12.87 -9.22 -5.13
CA ARG A 169 -13.07 -9.72 -3.76
C ARG A 169 -11.89 -9.42 -2.84
N SER A 170 -10.73 -9.13 -3.39
CA SER A 170 -9.53 -8.81 -2.62
C SER A 170 -8.72 -7.69 -3.28
N LEU A 171 -7.89 -7.02 -2.49
CA LEU A 171 -7.08 -5.90 -2.94
C LEU A 171 -5.62 -6.15 -2.61
N ILE A 172 -4.74 -5.95 -3.59
CA ILE A 172 -3.30 -5.86 -3.40
C ILE A 172 -2.99 -4.36 -3.38
N VAL A 173 -2.44 -3.86 -2.28
CA VAL A 173 -2.26 -2.43 -2.07
C VAL A 173 -0.77 -2.08 -2.00
N CYS A 174 -0.38 -1.03 -2.70
CA CYS A 174 0.95 -0.43 -2.66
C CYS A 174 0.87 1.10 -2.67
N GLY A 175 1.96 1.80 -2.40
CA GLY A 175 2.10 3.24 -2.52
C GLY A 175 2.32 3.98 -1.21
N GLU A 176 1.92 5.27 -1.15
CA GLU A 176 2.21 6.19 -0.05
C GLU A 176 0.95 6.84 0.55
N SER A 177 1.06 7.39 1.72
CA SER A 177 2.01 7.07 2.77
C SER A 177 1.44 5.97 3.65
N THR A 178 2.30 5.04 4.08
CA THR A 178 1.88 3.86 4.86
C THR A 178 1.01 4.23 6.05
N SER A 179 1.41 5.26 6.81
CA SER A 179 0.66 5.75 7.99
C SER A 179 -0.55 6.63 7.65
N GLY A 180 -0.70 7.01 6.40
CA GLY A 180 -1.72 7.94 5.91
C GLY A 180 -2.71 7.29 4.96
N CYS A 181 -2.53 7.59 3.65
CA CYS A 181 -3.50 7.18 2.62
C CYS A 181 -3.57 5.66 2.45
N VAL A 182 -2.45 4.95 2.56
CA VAL A 182 -2.41 3.48 2.53
C VAL A 182 -3.20 2.90 3.71
N ARG A 183 -2.89 3.33 4.95
CA ARG A 183 -3.61 2.89 6.15
C ARG A 183 -5.11 3.17 6.05
N ALA A 184 -5.49 4.40 5.71
CA ALA A 184 -6.89 4.78 5.60
C ALA A 184 -7.63 3.94 4.56
N SER A 185 -7.00 3.70 3.41
CA SER A 185 -7.59 2.88 2.33
C SER A 185 -7.70 1.41 2.73
N ALA A 186 -6.70 0.85 3.41
CA ALA A 186 -6.72 -0.54 3.88
C ALA A 186 -7.82 -0.79 4.92
N VAL A 187 -8.01 0.13 5.87
CA VAL A 187 -9.07 0.04 6.90
C VAL A 187 -10.45 0.14 6.26
N ASP A 188 -10.65 1.08 5.32
CA ASP A 188 -11.92 1.19 4.60
C ASP A 188 -12.18 -0.03 3.71
N ALA A 189 -11.16 -0.55 3.02
CA ALA A 189 -11.26 -1.78 2.24
C ALA A 189 -11.73 -2.96 3.10
N TYR A 190 -11.11 -3.17 4.25
CA TYR A 190 -11.51 -4.18 5.23
C TYR A 190 -12.97 -3.96 5.68
N SER A 191 -13.35 -2.72 5.98
CA SER A 191 -14.71 -2.35 6.41
C SER A 191 -15.76 -2.57 5.31
N HIS A 192 -15.36 -2.51 4.04
CA HIS A 192 -16.18 -2.87 2.87
C HIS A 192 -16.22 -4.38 2.61
N GLY A 193 -15.52 -5.20 3.38
CA GLY A 193 -15.52 -6.66 3.26
C GLY A 193 -14.52 -7.21 2.24
N PHE A 194 -13.55 -6.42 1.78
CA PHE A 194 -12.46 -6.91 0.93
C PHE A 194 -11.38 -7.57 1.79
N HIS A 195 -10.82 -8.68 1.30
CA HIS A 195 -9.54 -9.15 1.80
C HIS A 195 -8.43 -8.19 1.33
N VAL A 196 -7.55 -7.77 2.22
CA VAL A 196 -6.51 -6.78 1.92
C VAL A 196 -5.13 -7.40 2.07
N THR A 197 -4.32 -7.31 1.02
CA THR A 197 -2.90 -7.64 1.03
C THR A 197 -2.09 -6.35 0.85
N LEU A 198 -1.26 -6.00 1.82
CA LEU A 198 -0.29 -4.90 1.71
C LEU A 198 1.06 -5.48 1.30
N VAL A 199 1.68 -4.90 0.25
CA VAL A 199 2.99 -5.36 -0.19
C VAL A 199 4.06 -4.52 0.49
N GLU A 200 4.82 -5.14 1.40
CA GLU A 200 5.73 -4.47 2.33
C GLU A 200 6.69 -3.51 1.63
N GLU A 201 7.47 -3.99 0.67
CA GLU A 201 8.50 -3.21 -0.03
C GLU A 201 7.93 -2.24 -1.07
N CYS A 202 6.62 -2.35 -1.35
CA CYS A 202 5.91 -1.48 -2.29
C CYS A 202 5.12 -0.37 -1.57
N CYS A 203 5.07 -0.39 -0.25
CA CYS A 203 4.54 0.69 0.59
C CYS A 203 5.70 1.51 1.16
N PHE A 204 5.51 2.82 1.29
CA PHE A 204 6.55 3.67 1.87
C PHE A 204 5.95 4.89 2.60
N ASP A 205 6.78 5.52 3.42
CA ASP A 205 6.45 6.70 4.20
C ASP A 205 7.70 7.59 4.33
N ARG A 206 7.52 8.83 4.71
CA ARG A 206 8.66 9.73 5.01
C ARG A 206 9.36 9.42 6.33
N SER A 207 8.74 8.62 7.18
CA SER A 207 9.30 8.14 8.44
C SER A 207 9.30 6.62 8.46
N LEU A 208 10.48 6.01 8.54
CA LEU A 208 10.62 4.56 8.62
C LEU A 208 9.94 4.00 9.87
N LEU A 209 9.98 4.73 10.99
CA LEU A 209 9.26 4.33 12.21
C LEU A 209 7.74 4.28 11.97
N SER A 210 7.17 5.35 11.38
CA SER A 210 5.74 5.37 11.05
C SER A 210 5.35 4.26 10.09
N HIS A 211 6.18 3.99 9.08
CA HIS A 211 5.98 2.88 8.14
C HIS A 211 5.88 1.54 8.87
N LYS A 212 6.90 1.18 9.65
CA LYS A 212 6.98 -0.10 10.35
C LYS A 212 5.84 -0.32 11.35
N VAL A 213 5.56 0.68 12.20
CA VAL A 213 4.47 0.59 13.19
C VAL A 213 3.10 0.44 12.50
N ASN A 214 2.87 1.15 11.39
CA ASN A 214 1.59 1.04 10.70
C ASN A 214 1.43 -0.27 9.94
N LEU A 215 2.49 -0.83 9.36
CA LEU A 215 2.43 -2.17 8.77
C LEU A 215 2.16 -3.23 9.84
N PHE A 216 2.82 -3.14 10.99
CA PHE A 216 2.58 -4.02 12.14
C PHE A 216 1.11 -3.99 12.58
N ASP A 217 0.56 -2.78 12.80
CA ASP A 217 -0.85 -2.62 13.18
C ASP A 217 -1.82 -3.18 12.15
N LEU A 218 -1.58 -2.89 10.87
CA LEU A 218 -2.44 -3.33 9.77
C LEU A 218 -2.37 -4.84 9.61
N HIS A 219 -1.20 -5.44 9.75
CA HIS A 219 -0.99 -6.89 9.67
C HIS A 219 -1.84 -7.64 10.69
N HIS A 220 -1.84 -7.19 11.93
CA HIS A 220 -2.52 -7.90 13.01
C HIS A 220 -4.03 -7.61 13.11
N LYS A 221 -4.55 -6.60 12.38
CA LYS A 221 -5.93 -6.14 12.57
C LYS A 221 -6.78 -6.13 11.30
N TYR A 222 -6.22 -5.81 10.13
CA TYR A 222 -7.02 -5.46 8.96
C TYR A 222 -6.56 -6.08 7.65
N ALA A 223 -5.30 -6.53 7.55
CA ALA A 223 -4.70 -6.93 6.29
C ALA A 223 -3.68 -8.05 6.48
N ASP A 224 -3.32 -8.72 5.42
CA ASP A 224 -2.12 -9.53 5.34
C ASP A 224 -0.98 -8.70 4.75
N VAL A 225 0.06 -8.42 5.52
CA VAL A 225 1.30 -7.86 4.97
C VAL A 225 2.12 -9.00 4.41
N MET A 226 2.53 -8.87 3.16
CA MET A 226 3.29 -9.89 2.43
C MET A 226 4.50 -9.26 1.74
N LYS A 227 5.55 -10.03 1.54
CA LYS A 227 6.71 -9.61 0.73
C LYS A 227 6.37 -9.63 -0.76
N VAL A 228 7.00 -8.75 -1.53
CA VAL A 228 6.75 -8.65 -2.97
C VAL A 228 6.99 -9.97 -3.69
N ASP A 229 7.99 -10.75 -3.29
CA ASP A 229 8.30 -12.06 -3.89
C ASP A 229 7.17 -13.07 -3.69
N GLU A 230 6.53 -13.08 -2.53
CA GLU A 230 5.39 -13.97 -2.25
C GLU A 230 4.18 -13.63 -3.11
N VAL A 231 3.88 -12.32 -3.22
CA VAL A 231 2.76 -11.84 -4.05
C VAL A 231 3.02 -12.11 -5.53
N VAL A 232 4.22 -11.83 -6.02
CA VAL A 232 4.62 -12.11 -7.42
C VAL A 232 4.55 -13.60 -7.73
N ALA A 233 5.02 -14.47 -6.84
CA ALA A 233 4.94 -15.92 -7.00
C ALA A 233 3.48 -16.38 -7.05
N HIS A 234 2.60 -15.87 -6.18
CA HIS A 234 1.17 -16.17 -6.21
C HIS A 234 0.54 -15.78 -7.56
N LEU A 235 0.81 -14.57 -8.05
CA LEU A 235 0.27 -14.05 -9.30
C LEU A 235 0.77 -14.83 -10.53
N GLY A 236 2.03 -15.29 -10.51
CA GLY A 236 2.58 -16.17 -11.54
C GLY A 236 1.80 -17.49 -11.67
N GLY A 237 1.40 -18.09 -10.55
CA GLY A 237 0.56 -19.28 -10.53
C GLY A 237 -0.88 -19.04 -11.02
N VAL A 238 -1.40 -17.82 -10.89
CA VAL A 238 -2.72 -17.42 -11.43
C VAL A 238 -2.66 -17.25 -12.95
N ALA A 239 -1.61 -16.62 -13.46
CA ALA A 239 -1.42 -16.42 -14.89
C ALA A 239 -1.35 -17.76 -15.66
N VAL A 240 -0.62 -18.73 -15.14
CA VAL A 240 -0.53 -20.08 -15.73
C VAL A 240 -1.89 -20.77 -15.79
N ARG A 241 -2.70 -20.67 -14.73
CA ARG A 241 -4.04 -21.30 -14.70
C ARG A 241 -5.06 -20.67 -15.66
N LYS A 242 -4.91 -19.39 -16.02
CA LYS A 242 -5.77 -18.74 -17.03
C LYS A 242 -5.35 -19.06 -18.46
N ALA A 243 -4.11 -19.48 -18.69
CA ALA A 243 -3.58 -19.84 -20.00
C ALA A 243 -3.81 -21.32 -20.37
N SER A 244 -4.19 -22.14 -19.40
CA SER A 244 -4.54 -23.57 -19.56
C SER A 244 -6.04 -23.78 -19.68
#